data_3462687cb1749d608667a7b039b96786
#
_entry.id   3462687cb1749d608667a7b039b96786
#
_cell.length_a   1.000
_cell.length_b   1.000
_cell.length_c   1.000
_cell.angle_alpha   90.00
_cell.angle_beta   90.00
_cell.angle_gamma   90.00
#
_symmetry.space_group_name_H-M   'P 1'
#
loop_
_entity.id
_entity.type
_entity.pdbx_description
1 polymer ?
#
loop_
_entity_poly.entity_id
_entity_poly.type
_entity_poly.pdbx_seq_one_letter_code
_entity_poly.pdbx_strand_id
1 'polypeptide(L)'
;MKRREFFAFFVGVVSWPFTARAQTQSGAGQVPGQVADDALGQIATLQGGATVTRAKAAAAALKISDAVYKNDVLQTGANAALGVTFDDETTLSLSANAPIVIDEFVYEKGAKGNKAVFNIARGTVAFVASLVAKTGDMTITTPTSTLGIRGTTGVVDVPDSAAPGGAGEAKIRLYPDADGRVGRIDVFSRQGERLGA
;
A
#
# COMPACT_ATOMS: atom_id res chain seq x y z
N MET A 1 24.75 87.19 16.15
CA MET A 1 25.44 87.36 14.91
C MET A 1 25.98 86.05 14.43
N LYS A 2 25.25 85.20 13.70
CA LYS A 2 25.76 84.12 12.83
C LYS A 2 24.59 83.59 12.06
N ARG A 3 24.61 83.81 10.78
CA ARG A 3 23.61 83.33 9.79
C ARG A 3 23.64 81.84 9.72
N ARG A 4 22.46 81.21 9.75
CA ARG A 4 22.27 79.77 9.51
C ARG A 4 21.72 79.63 8.09
N GLU A 5 22.51 79.09 7.24
CA GLU A 5 22.18 78.73 5.88
C GLU A 5 21.32 77.41 5.91
N PHE A 6 20.12 77.50 5.36
CA PHE A 6 19.26 76.33 5.17
C PHE A 6 19.61 75.68 3.82
N PHE A 7 20.21 74.48 3.87
CA PHE A 7 20.35 73.67 2.71
C PHE A 7 19.08 72.77 2.59
N ALA A 8 18.30 72.97 1.53
CA ALA A 8 17.18 72.14 1.15
C ALA A 8 17.73 70.93 0.39
N PHE A 9 17.60 69.72 0.96
CA PHE A 9 17.87 68.47 0.26
C PHE A 9 16.60 68.03 -0.48
N PHE A 10 16.66 68.06 -1.81
CA PHE A 10 15.67 67.43 -2.69
C PHE A 10 15.83 65.92 -2.62
N VAL A 11 14.92 65.21 -1.98
CA VAL A 11 14.85 63.73 -2.05
C VAL A 11 14.04 63.38 -3.29
N GLY A 12 14.75 62.97 -4.34
CA GLY A 12 14.13 62.38 -5.53
C GLY A 12 13.56 61.01 -5.20
N VAL A 13 12.24 60.87 -5.28
CA VAL A 13 11.55 59.59 -5.19
C VAL A 13 11.72 58.90 -6.54
N VAL A 14 12.64 57.93 -6.61
CA VAL A 14 12.75 57.01 -7.76
C VAL A 14 11.71 55.94 -7.57
N SER A 15 10.58 56.05 -8.30
CA SER A 15 9.56 55.03 -8.42
C SER A 15 10.08 53.87 -9.29
N TRP A 16 10.49 52.79 -8.69
CA TRP A 16 10.72 51.55 -9.44
C TRP A 16 9.39 50.82 -9.58
N PRO A 17 9.00 50.39 -10.80
CA PRO A 17 7.85 49.57 -10.99
C PRO A 17 8.20 48.15 -10.47
N PHE A 18 7.57 47.73 -9.37
CA PHE A 18 7.53 46.35 -8.94
C PHE A 18 6.73 45.57 -9.98
N THR A 19 7.40 44.95 -10.92
CA THR A 19 6.79 43.88 -11.70
C THR A 19 6.60 42.67 -10.77
N ALA A 20 5.37 42.53 -10.27
CA ALA A 20 4.95 41.30 -9.61
C ALA A 20 5.04 40.13 -10.61
N ARG A 21 6.11 39.35 -10.49
CA ARG A 21 6.21 38.05 -11.13
C ARG A 21 5.19 37.16 -10.40
N ALA A 22 4.09 36.88 -11.04
CA ALA A 22 3.19 35.83 -10.64
C ALA A 22 4.01 34.53 -10.62
N GLN A 23 4.31 34.03 -9.43
CA GLN A 23 4.76 32.66 -9.25
C GLN A 23 3.55 31.77 -9.58
N THR A 24 3.57 31.18 -10.75
CA THR A 24 2.69 30.08 -11.09
C THR A 24 3.09 28.93 -10.15
N GLN A 25 2.39 28.81 -9.02
CA GLN A 25 2.37 27.57 -8.28
C GLN A 25 1.77 26.54 -9.25
N SER A 26 2.61 25.66 -9.74
CA SER A 26 2.18 24.40 -10.36
C SER A 26 1.48 23.60 -9.27
N GLY A 27 0.21 23.90 -9.05
CA GLY A 27 -0.68 23.02 -8.32
C GLY A 27 -0.69 21.71 -9.09
N ALA A 28 -0.18 20.67 -8.47
CA ALA A 28 -0.46 19.31 -8.89
C ALA A 28 -1.98 19.23 -9.09
N GLY A 29 -2.40 18.96 -10.33
CA GLY A 29 -3.80 18.92 -10.70
C GLY A 29 -4.54 17.88 -9.87
N GLN A 30 -5.26 18.35 -8.85
CA GLN A 30 -6.34 17.58 -8.28
C GLN A 30 -7.42 17.47 -9.37
N VAL A 31 -7.60 16.26 -9.86
CA VAL A 31 -8.72 15.90 -10.71
C VAL A 31 -9.98 16.04 -9.84
N PRO A 32 -10.96 16.91 -10.18
CA PRO A 32 -12.18 17.06 -9.40
C PRO A 32 -13.00 15.77 -9.56
N GLY A 33 -13.22 15.03 -8.49
CA GLY A 33 -14.10 13.86 -8.47
C GLY A 33 -13.50 12.58 -7.89
N GLN A 34 -12.23 12.54 -7.47
CA GLN A 34 -11.78 11.47 -6.60
C GLN A 34 -12.21 11.81 -5.17
N VAL A 35 -13.16 11.05 -4.63
CA VAL A 35 -13.20 10.82 -3.18
C VAL A 35 -11.78 10.40 -2.83
N ALA A 36 -11.12 11.15 -1.97
CA ALA A 36 -9.82 10.75 -1.46
C ALA A 36 -10.06 9.44 -0.70
N ASP A 37 -9.81 8.30 -1.35
CA ASP A 37 -9.71 7.03 -0.62
C ASP A 37 -8.57 7.24 0.37
N ASP A 38 -8.85 7.01 1.65
CA ASP A 38 -7.82 7.09 2.68
C ASP A 38 -6.74 6.05 2.35
N ALA A 39 -5.48 6.45 2.44
CA ALA A 39 -4.38 5.54 2.27
C ALA A 39 -4.50 4.44 3.32
N LEU A 40 -4.30 3.19 2.92
CA LEU A 40 -4.40 2.01 3.78
C LEU A 40 -3.06 1.59 4.36
N GLY A 41 -1.98 2.19 3.85
CA GLY A 41 -0.60 1.89 4.17
C GLY A 41 0.36 2.46 3.14
N GLN A 42 1.59 2.00 3.16
CA GLN A 42 2.65 2.49 2.28
C GLN A 42 3.64 1.41 1.85
N ILE A 43 4.35 1.69 0.77
CA ILE A 43 5.48 0.87 0.34
C ILE A 43 6.65 1.09 1.31
N ALA A 44 6.98 0.06 2.07
CA ALA A 44 8.04 0.11 3.08
C ALA A 44 9.41 -0.24 2.49
N THR A 45 9.47 -1.21 1.57
CA THR A 45 10.70 -1.64 0.91
C THR A 45 10.46 -1.96 -0.55
N LEU A 46 11.45 -1.70 -1.39
CA LEU A 46 11.41 -2.01 -2.81
C LEU A 46 12.81 -2.37 -3.29
N GLN A 47 12.93 -3.54 -3.87
CA GLN A 47 14.12 -3.97 -4.63
C GLN A 47 13.68 -4.29 -6.06
N GLY A 48 14.43 -3.83 -7.04
CA GLY A 48 14.04 -3.96 -8.45
C GLY A 48 12.86 -3.08 -8.81
N GLY A 49 12.03 -3.51 -9.75
CA GLY A 49 10.88 -2.76 -10.25
C GLY A 49 9.56 -3.36 -9.81
N ALA A 50 8.65 -2.53 -9.33
CA ALA A 50 7.27 -2.90 -9.08
C ALA A 50 6.33 -1.81 -9.63
N THR A 51 5.10 -2.18 -9.92
CA THR A 51 4.07 -1.28 -10.46
C THR A 51 2.79 -1.39 -9.65
N VAL A 52 2.01 -0.32 -9.69
CA VAL A 52 0.63 -0.29 -9.23
C VAL A 52 -0.30 0.02 -10.39
N THR A 53 -1.43 -0.69 -10.44
CA THR A 53 -2.56 -0.36 -11.31
C THR A 53 -3.72 0.03 -10.43
N ARG A 54 -4.24 1.26 -10.61
CA ARG A 54 -5.38 1.83 -9.87
C ARG A 54 -6.58 1.96 -10.77
N ALA A 55 -7.71 1.43 -10.33
CA ALA A 55 -8.94 1.39 -11.13
C ALA A 55 -8.66 0.78 -12.53
N LYS A 56 -8.88 1.54 -13.59
CA LYS A 56 -8.60 1.14 -14.98
C LYS A 56 -7.46 1.97 -15.60
N ALA A 57 -6.65 2.62 -14.78
CA ALA A 57 -5.53 3.42 -15.26
C ALA A 57 -4.37 2.54 -15.77
N ALA A 58 -3.44 3.14 -16.48
CA ALA A 58 -2.19 2.47 -16.85
C ALA A 58 -1.36 2.16 -15.59
N ALA A 59 -0.57 1.08 -15.64
CA ALA A 59 0.34 0.74 -14.56
C ALA A 59 1.40 1.84 -14.36
N ALA A 60 1.57 2.26 -13.12
CA ALA A 60 2.57 3.25 -12.71
C ALA A 60 3.68 2.59 -11.88
N ALA A 61 4.91 3.05 -12.04
CA ALA A 61 6.04 2.55 -11.25
C ALA A 61 5.88 2.97 -9.78
N LEU A 62 6.11 2.04 -8.86
CA LEU A 62 6.12 2.26 -7.43
C LEU A 62 7.48 2.75 -6.93
N LYS A 63 7.43 3.50 -5.83
CA LYS A 63 8.58 3.98 -5.07
C LYS A 63 8.36 3.70 -3.59
N ILE A 64 9.43 3.71 -2.81
CA ILE A 64 9.36 3.69 -1.35
C ILE A 64 8.55 4.89 -0.87
N SER A 65 7.72 4.69 0.14
CA SER A 65 6.77 5.63 0.73
C SER A 65 5.56 6.00 -0.15
N ASP A 66 5.40 5.39 -1.33
CA ASP A 66 4.15 5.54 -2.08
C ASP A 66 2.99 4.95 -1.28
N ALA A 67 1.88 5.67 -1.23
CA ALA A 67 0.67 5.23 -0.55
C ALA A 67 -0.04 4.11 -1.32
N VAL A 68 -0.64 3.19 -0.57
CA VAL A 68 -1.42 2.06 -1.08
C VAL A 68 -2.88 2.27 -0.75
N TYR A 69 -3.76 1.97 -1.70
CA TYR A 69 -5.20 2.23 -1.60
C TYR A 69 -6.01 0.96 -1.85
N LYS A 70 -7.29 1.02 -1.50
CA LYS A 70 -8.25 -0.02 -1.85
C LYS A 70 -8.31 -0.23 -3.37
N ASN A 71 -8.42 -1.48 -3.77
CA ASN A 71 -8.42 -1.93 -5.17
C ASN A 71 -7.11 -1.70 -5.92
N ASP A 72 -6.01 -1.30 -5.26
CA ASP A 72 -4.71 -1.29 -5.88
C ASP A 72 -4.29 -2.71 -6.27
N VAL A 73 -3.81 -2.86 -7.49
CA VAL A 73 -3.14 -4.07 -7.97
C VAL A 73 -1.64 -3.80 -7.98
N LEU A 74 -0.93 -4.40 -7.04
CA LEU A 74 0.53 -4.30 -6.94
C LEU A 74 1.16 -5.47 -7.69
N GLN A 75 2.16 -5.21 -8.50
CA GLN A 75 2.85 -6.23 -9.31
C GLN A 75 4.36 -6.05 -9.21
N THR A 76 5.07 -7.07 -8.76
CA THR A 76 6.54 -7.13 -8.80
C THR A 76 7.07 -7.63 -10.14
N GLY A 77 8.22 -7.12 -10.55
CA GLY A 77 8.95 -7.62 -11.73
C GLY A 77 9.71 -8.92 -11.48
N ALA A 78 10.39 -9.44 -12.51
CA ALA A 78 11.06 -10.75 -12.49
C ALA A 78 12.19 -10.88 -11.45
N ASN A 79 12.85 -9.78 -11.06
CA ASN A 79 13.93 -9.78 -10.07
C ASN A 79 13.63 -8.74 -8.98
N ALA A 80 12.37 -8.65 -8.58
CA ALA A 80 11.94 -7.64 -7.64
C ALA A 80 11.39 -8.26 -6.35
N ALA A 81 11.45 -7.48 -5.29
CA ALA A 81 10.77 -7.72 -4.04
C ALA A 81 10.13 -6.42 -3.55
N LEU A 82 8.93 -6.52 -2.99
CA LEU A 82 8.14 -5.39 -2.53
C LEU A 82 7.65 -5.66 -1.12
N GLY A 83 7.92 -4.74 -0.20
CA GLY A 83 7.34 -4.75 1.15
C GLY A 83 6.31 -3.65 1.31
N VAL A 84 5.15 -4.00 1.81
CA VAL A 84 4.04 -3.08 2.14
C VAL A 84 3.79 -3.13 3.63
N THR A 85 3.61 -1.98 4.26
CA THR A 85 3.16 -1.87 5.65
C THR A 85 1.82 -1.14 5.68
N PHE A 86 0.84 -1.76 6.31
CA PHE A 86 -0.51 -1.21 6.48
C PHE A 86 -0.65 -0.46 7.80
N ASP A 87 -1.70 0.32 7.95
CA ASP A 87 -1.95 1.17 9.11
C ASP A 87 -2.21 0.38 10.41
N ASP A 88 -2.61 -0.89 10.29
CA ASP A 88 -2.75 -1.83 11.42
C ASP A 88 -1.45 -2.54 11.80
N GLU A 89 -0.32 -2.14 11.22
CA GLU A 89 1.00 -2.76 11.34
C GLU A 89 1.12 -4.15 10.65
N THR A 90 0.12 -4.60 9.92
CA THR A 90 0.25 -5.77 9.05
C THR A 90 1.28 -5.50 7.96
N THR A 91 2.16 -6.45 7.72
CA THR A 91 3.13 -6.35 6.64
C THR A 91 2.95 -7.46 5.61
N LEU A 92 3.10 -7.10 4.34
CA LEU A 92 3.17 -8.05 3.23
C LEU A 92 4.50 -7.90 2.52
N SER A 93 5.12 -9.03 2.17
CA SER A 93 6.34 -9.07 1.37
C SER A 93 6.10 -9.95 0.16
N LEU A 94 6.14 -9.35 -1.02
CA LEU A 94 5.94 -10.01 -2.31
C LEU A 94 7.29 -10.38 -2.91
N SER A 95 7.41 -11.63 -3.37
CA SER A 95 8.55 -12.06 -4.18
C SER A 95 8.43 -11.60 -5.63
N ALA A 96 9.37 -12.01 -6.48
CA ALA A 96 9.33 -11.73 -7.92
C ALA A 96 8.06 -12.28 -8.60
N ASN A 97 7.56 -11.56 -9.60
CA ASN A 97 6.40 -11.91 -10.43
C ASN A 97 5.10 -12.15 -9.65
N ALA A 98 4.95 -11.57 -8.47
CA ALA A 98 3.79 -11.72 -7.62
C ALA A 98 2.81 -10.55 -7.79
N PRO A 99 1.62 -10.75 -8.37
CA PRO A 99 0.52 -9.79 -8.30
C PRO A 99 -0.30 -10.01 -7.04
N ILE A 100 -0.66 -8.92 -6.38
CA ILE A 100 -1.60 -8.89 -5.28
C ILE A 100 -2.63 -7.79 -5.49
N VAL A 101 -3.89 -8.07 -5.18
CA VAL A 101 -4.96 -7.08 -5.13
C VAL A 101 -5.32 -6.82 -3.69
N ILE A 102 -5.45 -5.55 -3.33
CA ILE A 102 -5.93 -5.10 -2.02
C ILE A 102 -7.44 -4.86 -2.15
N ASP A 103 -8.23 -5.91 -1.95
CA ASP A 103 -9.67 -5.86 -2.18
C ASP A 103 -10.39 -5.01 -1.14
N GLU A 104 -10.09 -5.23 0.12
CA GLU A 104 -10.72 -4.53 1.22
C GLU A 104 -9.73 -4.37 2.36
N PHE A 105 -9.75 -3.20 2.99
CA PHE A 105 -9.02 -2.96 4.21
C PHE A 105 -9.79 -1.91 5.03
N VAL A 106 -10.28 -2.32 6.17
CA VAL A 106 -10.98 -1.45 7.13
C VAL A 106 -10.31 -1.65 8.47
N TYR A 107 -9.66 -0.63 8.95
CA TYR A 107 -9.02 -0.63 10.25
C TYR A 107 -9.38 0.63 11.03
N GLU A 108 -9.93 0.42 12.21
CA GLU A 108 -10.17 1.47 13.20
C GLU A 108 -9.69 0.96 14.56
N LYS A 109 -8.81 1.73 15.19
CA LYS A 109 -8.19 1.36 16.45
C LYS A 109 -9.24 1.20 17.55
N GLY A 110 -9.30 0.00 18.11
CA GLY A 110 -10.26 -0.33 19.19
C GLY A 110 -11.66 -0.69 18.70
N ALA A 111 -11.96 -0.59 17.42
CA ALA A 111 -13.24 -1.04 16.87
C ALA A 111 -13.31 -2.57 16.75
N LYS A 112 -14.54 -3.08 16.75
CA LYS A 112 -14.85 -4.46 16.32
C LYS A 112 -15.32 -4.43 14.87
N GLY A 113 -14.91 -5.43 14.09
CA GLY A 113 -15.30 -5.52 12.67
C GLY A 113 -14.24 -4.97 11.71
N ASN A 114 -13.01 -4.81 12.18
CA ASN A 114 -11.86 -4.60 11.32
C ASN A 114 -11.75 -5.72 10.28
N LYS A 115 -11.38 -5.40 9.04
CA LYS A 115 -11.38 -6.33 7.94
C LYS A 115 -10.24 -6.06 6.98
N ALA A 116 -9.56 -7.13 6.54
CA ALA A 116 -8.58 -7.06 5.47
C ALA A 116 -8.77 -8.23 4.51
N VAL A 117 -8.88 -7.94 3.22
CA VAL A 117 -9.02 -8.95 2.16
C VAL A 117 -7.97 -8.71 1.10
N PHE A 118 -7.12 -9.69 0.92
CA PHE A 118 -6.06 -9.69 -0.10
C PHE A 118 -6.29 -10.81 -1.10
N ASN A 119 -6.06 -10.55 -2.36
CA ASN A 119 -6.17 -11.55 -3.42
C ASN A 119 -4.82 -11.78 -4.07
N ILE A 120 -4.28 -12.99 -3.95
CA ILE A 120 -2.99 -13.41 -4.50
C ILE A 120 -3.27 -14.35 -5.66
N ALA A 121 -3.00 -13.90 -6.88
CA ALA A 121 -3.22 -14.72 -8.07
C ALA A 121 -2.11 -15.75 -8.30
N ARG A 122 -0.86 -15.41 -7.99
CA ARG A 122 0.33 -16.27 -8.12
C ARG A 122 1.51 -15.69 -7.35
N GLY A 123 2.59 -16.46 -7.22
CA GLY A 123 3.84 -16.06 -6.59
C GLY A 123 3.83 -16.28 -5.10
N THR A 124 4.92 -15.89 -4.46
CA THR A 124 5.11 -16.09 -3.02
C THR A 124 4.91 -14.77 -2.28
N VAL A 125 4.04 -14.79 -1.29
CA VAL A 125 3.76 -13.66 -0.41
C VAL A 125 3.98 -14.10 1.03
N ALA A 126 4.91 -13.44 1.72
CA ALA A 126 5.04 -13.54 3.16
C ALA A 126 4.20 -12.45 3.83
N PHE A 127 3.64 -12.76 4.99
CA PHE A 127 2.85 -11.81 5.76
C PHE A 127 3.14 -11.93 7.26
N VAL A 128 3.05 -10.80 7.94
CA VAL A 128 2.95 -10.72 9.40
C VAL A 128 1.61 -10.06 9.70
N ALA A 129 0.66 -10.85 10.15
CA ALA A 129 -0.68 -10.38 10.45
C ALA A 129 -0.70 -9.68 11.82
N SER A 130 -1.26 -8.46 11.88
CA SER A 130 -1.25 -7.65 13.08
C SER A 130 -2.66 -7.39 13.63
N LEU A 131 -3.06 -6.14 13.82
CA LEU A 131 -4.22 -5.78 14.62
C LEU A 131 -5.55 -6.20 13.98
N VAL A 132 -5.69 -6.11 12.66
CA VAL A 132 -6.90 -6.57 11.96
C VAL A 132 -7.12 -8.07 12.20
N ALA A 133 -6.09 -8.89 12.07
CA ALA A 133 -6.22 -10.33 12.28
C ALA A 133 -6.48 -10.73 13.73
N LYS A 134 -6.20 -9.85 14.70
CA LYS A 134 -6.46 -10.05 16.14
C LYS A 134 -7.83 -9.53 16.57
N THR A 135 -8.36 -8.51 15.90
CA THR A 135 -9.60 -7.81 16.32
C THR A 135 -10.75 -7.97 15.34
N GLY A 136 -10.50 -8.53 14.18
CA GLY A 136 -11.47 -8.66 13.09
C GLY A 136 -11.17 -9.86 12.20
N ASP A 137 -11.42 -9.70 10.91
CA ASP A 137 -11.28 -10.73 9.91
C ASP A 137 -10.20 -10.37 8.88
N MET A 138 -9.11 -11.11 8.87
CA MET A 138 -8.11 -11.05 7.80
C MET A 138 -8.25 -12.27 6.90
N THR A 139 -8.39 -12.04 5.61
CA THR A 139 -8.59 -13.09 4.60
C THR A 139 -7.59 -12.93 3.46
N ILE A 140 -6.97 -14.04 3.07
CA ILE A 140 -6.18 -14.14 1.84
C ILE A 140 -6.88 -15.11 0.90
N THR A 141 -7.21 -14.63 -0.29
CA THR A 141 -7.84 -15.41 -1.34
C THR A 141 -6.81 -15.80 -2.40
N THR A 142 -6.81 -17.06 -2.79
CA THR A 142 -5.99 -17.61 -3.87
C THR A 142 -6.89 -18.21 -4.97
N PRO A 143 -6.39 -18.61 -6.12
CA PRO A 143 -7.20 -19.28 -7.14
C PRO A 143 -7.90 -20.57 -6.66
N THR A 144 -7.32 -21.27 -5.69
CA THR A 144 -7.80 -22.58 -5.22
C THR A 144 -8.44 -22.57 -3.84
N SER A 145 -8.12 -21.57 -3.00
CA SER A 145 -8.54 -21.56 -1.60
C SER A 145 -8.75 -20.15 -1.05
N THR A 146 -9.44 -20.08 0.08
CA THR A 146 -9.58 -18.90 0.92
C THR A 146 -9.01 -19.18 2.29
N LEU A 147 -8.15 -18.31 2.78
CA LEU A 147 -7.41 -18.46 4.03
C LEU A 147 -7.93 -17.43 5.02
N GLY A 148 -8.51 -17.86 6.12
CA GLY A 148 -8.85 -17.00 7.27
C GLY A 148 -7.66 -16.94 8.23
N ILE A 149 -7.07 -15.76 8.39
CA ILE A 149 -5.84 -15.54 9.18
C ILE A 149 -6.20 -15.08 10.59
N ARG A 150 -5.64 -15.74 11.58
CA ARG A 150 -5.86 -15.45 13.00
C ARG A 150 -4.52 -15.15 13.70
N GLY A 151 -4.02 -13.94 13.53
CA GLY A 151 -2.85 -13.41 14.22
C GLY A 151 -1.64 -14.32 14.12
N THR A 152 -1.00 -14.39 12.95
CA THR A 152 0.16 -15.26 12.72
C THR A 152 1.07 -14.69 11.63
N THR A 153 2.30 -15.15 11.62
CA THR A 153 3.26 -14.95 10.56
C THR A 153 3.22 -16.15 9.61
N GLY A 154 3.19 -15.91 8.31
CA GLY A 154 3.15 -16.99 7.35
C GLY A 154 3.63 -16.64 5.96
N VAL A 155 3.71 -17.68 5.13
CA VAL A 155 4.02 -17.58 3.71
C VAL A 155 2.98 -18.36 2.92
N VAL A 156 2.43 -17.73 1.91
CA VAL A 156 1.55 -18.33 0.91
C VAL A 156 2.31 -18.36 -0.41
N ASP A 157 2.46 -19.55 -0.96
CA ASP A 157 3.09 -19.78 -2.26
C ASP A 157 2.03 -20.31 -3.23
N VAL A 158 1.66 -19.47 -4.18
CA VAL A 158 0.65 -19.78 -5.19
C VAL A 158 1.36 -20.07 -6.52
N PRO A 159 1.31 -21.30 -7.02
CA PRO A 159 1.95 -21.64 -8.28
C PRO A 159 1.32 -20.88 -9.45
N ASP A 160 2.09 -20.68 -10.52
CA ASP A 160 1.58 -20.04 -11.73
C ASP A 160 0.53 -20.95 -12.39
N SER A 161 -0.73 -20.50 -12.40
CA SER A 161 -1.84 -21.23 -12.99
C SER A 161 -1.80 -21.29 -14.52
N ALA A 162 -0.89 -20.56 -15.17
CA ALA A 162 -0.69 -20.61 -16.61
C ALA A 162 0.04 -21.89 -17.08
N ALA A 163 0.51 -22.75 -16.16
CA ALA A 163 1.07 -24.04 -16.54
C ALA A 163 -0.03 -24.98 -17.09
N PRO A 164 0.21 -25.66 -18.22
CA PRO A 164 -0.75 -26.64 -18.74
C PRO A 164 -0.98 -27.75 -17.71
N GLY A 165 -2.20 -27.92 -17.22
CA GLY A 165 -2.55 -29.01 -16.31
C GLY A 165 -3.20 -28.61 -14.99
N GLY A 166 -3.44 -27.34 -14.74
CA GLY A 166 -4.25 -26.90 -13.63
C GLY A 166 -3.50 -26.08 -12.59
N ALA A 167 -4.27 -25.28 -11.87
CA ALA A 167 -3.79 -24.56 -10.71
C ALA A 167 -3.29 -25.57 -9.66
N GLY A 168 -1.99 -25.62 -9.45
CA GLY A 168 -1.47 -26.34 -8.29
C GLY A 168 -2.04 -25.75 -7.01
N GLU A 169 -2.15 -26.54 -5.97
CA GLU A 169 -2.61 -26.08 -4.67
C GLU A 169 -1.63 -25.04 -4.09
N ALA A 170 -2.17 -24.02 -3.45
CA ALA A 170 -1.37 -23.06 -2.72
C ALA A 170 -0.67 -23.75 -1.53
N LYS A 171 0.62 -23.52 -1.38
CA LYS A 171 1.39 -24.03 -0.24
C LYS A 171 1.41 -22.96 0.85
N ILE A 172 0.99 -23.36 2.04
CA ILE A 172 0.89 -22.45 3.18
C ILE A 172 1.88 -22.91 4.26
N ARG A 173 2.68 -21.99 4.77
CA ARG A 173 3.61 -22.23 5.86
C ARG A 173 3.35 -21.23 6.97
N LEU A 174 3.24 -21.71 8.19
CA LEU A 174 3.13 -20.90 9.40
C LEU A 174 4.49 -20.79 10.07
N TYR A 175 4.76 -19.65 10.66
CA TYR A 175 5.95 -19.39 11.45
C TYR A 175 5.57 -18.86 12.84
N PRO A 176 6.38 -19.15 13.87
CA PRO A 176 6.19 -18.53 15.16
C PRO A 176 6.33 -17.01 15.06
N ASP A 177 5.49 -16.29 15.77
CA ASP A 177 5.64 -14.87 16.01
C ASP A 177 6.83 -14.59 16.95
N ALA A 178 7.19 -13.32 17.15
CA ALA A 178 8.31 -12.93 17.99
C ALA A 178 8.20 -13.41 19.45
N ASP A 179 6.99 -13.69 19.92
CA ASP A 179 6.70 -14.26 21.25
C ASP A 179 6.74 -15.81 21.28
N GLY A 180 7.09 -16.45 20.16
CA GLY A 180 7.17 -17.89 20.01
C GLY A 180 5.83 -18.60 19.80
N ARG A 181 4.73 -17.85 19.74
CA ARG A 181 3.40 -18.42 19.46
C ARG A 181 3.21 -18.59 17.97
N VAL A 182 2.51 -19.66 17.61
CA VAL A 182 2.03 -19.87 16.26
C VAL A 182 0.53 -19.60 16.27
N GLY A 183 0.08 -18.66 15.44
CA GLY A 183 -1.34 -18.39 15.29
C GLY A 183 -2.02 -19.49 14.48
N ARG A 184 -3.13 -19.15 13.83
CA ARG A 184 -3.95 -20.12 13.11
C ARG A 184 -4.34 -19.59 11.74
N ILE A 185 -4.41 -20.51 10.78
CA ILE A 185 -5.01 -20.29 9.47
C ILE A 185 -6.12 -21.31 9.27
N ASP A 186 -7.34 -20.85 9.05
CA ASP A 186 -8.45 -21.68 8.62
C ASP A 186 -8.47 -21.71 7.08
N VAL A 187 -8.42 -22.89 6.48
CA VAL A 187 -8.38 -23.07 5.02
C VAL A 187 -9.75 -23.52 4.53
N PHE A 188 -10.27 -22.79 3.55
CA PHE A 188 -11.55 -23.08 2.89
C PHE A 188 -11.36 -23.27 1.39
N SER A 189 -12.19 -24.10 0.79
CA SER A 189 -12.33 -24.17 -0.66
C SER A 189 -12.91 -22.86 -1.21
N ARG A 190 -12.89 -22.68 -2.53
CA ARG A 190 -13.55 -21.53 -3.19
C ARG A 190 -15.07 -21.55 -3.02
N GLN A 191 -15.64 -22.69 -2.70
CA GLN A 191 -17.06 -22.88 -2.40
C GLN A 191 -17.41 -22.64 -0.91
N GLY A 192 -16.40 -22.36 -0.07
CA GLY A 192 -16.58 -22.10 1.36
C GLY A 192 -16.55 -23.38 2.22
N GLU A 193 -16.22 -24.53 1.68
CA GLU A 193 -16.04 -25.74 2.46
C GLU A 193 -14.72 -25.70 3.23
N ARG A 194 -14.75 -26.04 4.52
CA ARG A 194 -13.55 -26.04 5.35
C ARG A 194 -12.68 -27.25 5.04
N LEU A 195 -11.44 -26.99 4.61
CA LEU A 195 -10.46 -28.01 4.24
C LEU A 195 -9.50 -28.34 5.39
N GLY A 196 -9.27 -27.40 6.32
CA GLY A 196 -8.34 -27.58 7.43
C GLY A 196 -8.10 -26.34 8.27
N ALA A 197 -7.17 -26.46 9.23
CA ALA A 197 -6.68 -25.37 10.08
C ALA A 197 -5.27 -25.68 10.56
#